data_d8c68a6c9466fffcbd26cda4603efdbb
#
_entry.id   d8c68a6c9466fffcbd26cda4603efdbb
#
_cell.length_a   1.000
_cell.length_b   1.000
_cell.length_c   1.000
_cell.angle_alpha   90.00
_cell.angle_beta   90.00
_cell.angle_gamma   90.00
#
_symmetry.space_group_name_H-M   'P 1'
#
loop_
_entity.id
_entity.type
_entity.pdbx_description
1 polymer ?
#
loop_
_entity_poly.entity_id
_entity_poly.type
_entity_poly.pdbx_seq_one_letter_code
_entity_poly.pdbx_strand_id
1 'polypeptide(L)'
;MIGRLNHVGVATPSIADSVRIYADLLGATRAHEPFDLPAQGVRVCFIDLPNSQIELIEPLGDDSPIHGFLAKNPKGGQHHICFEVEDILAARDDLRAKGATILGTGEPRIGAHGTPILFLHPKDMGGVLVELMETPQNAVGMEAH
;
A
#
# COMPACT_ATOMS: atom_id res chain seq x y z
N MET A 1 17.67 5.65 -5.05
CA MET A 1 16.95 4.48 -4.55
C MET A 1 15.46 4.56 -4.83
N ILE A 2 14.81 5.62 -4.38
CA ILE A 2 13.36 5.76 -4.49
C ILE A 2 12.92 6.00 -5.92
N GLY A 3 11.93 5.23 -6.37
CA GLY A 3 11.30 5.39 -7.67
C GLY A 3 9.98 6.12 -7.58
N ARG A 4 9.01 5.72 -8.41
CA ARG A 4 7.72 6.40 -8.50
C ARG A 4 6.86 6.12 -7.26
N LEU A 5 5.93 7.03 -6.98
CA LEU A 5 4.84 6.77 -6.05
C LEU A 5 3.88 5.78 -6.72
N ASN A 6 3.77 4.58 -6.13
CA ASN A 6 2.88 3.56 -6.70
C ASN A 6 1.44 3.79 -6.27
N HIS A 7 1.20 3.97 -4.96
CA HIS A 7 -0.15 4.19 -4.46
C HIS A 7 -0.15 4.88 -3.11
N VAL A 8 -1.32 5.40 -2.75
CA VAL A 8 -1.67 5.83 -1.40
C VAL A 8 -2.65 4.81 -0.84
N GLY A 9 -2.32 4.23 0.30
CA GLY A 9 -3.18 3.29 1.01
C GLY A 9 -4.18 4.03 1.88
N VAL A 10 -5.46 3.70 1.74
CA VAL A 10 -6.55 4.29 2.49
C VAL A 10 -7.32 3.17 3.19
N ALA A 11 -7.33 3.21 4.53
CA ALA A 11 -8.13 2.27 5.32
C ALA A 11 -9.58 2.73 5.34
N THR A 12 -10.49 1.78 5.21
CA THR A 12 -11.92 2.05 5.19
C THR A 12 -12.67 0.94 5.92
N PRO A 13 -13.79 1.27 6.62
CA PRO A 13 -14.67 0.24 7.14
C PRO A 13 -15.48 -0.48 6.05
N SER A 14 -15.59 0.12 4.84
CA SER A 14 -16.35 -0.47 3.74
C SER A 14 -15.78 -0.01 2.40
N ILE A 15 -15.17 -0.94 1.68
CA ILE A 15 -14.68 -0.69 0.32
C ILE A 15 -15.81 -0.22 -0.59
N ALA A 16 -16.99 -0.88 -0.51
CA ALA A 16 -18.12 -0.54 -1.35
C ALA A 16 -18.56 0.93 -1.17
N ASP A 17 -18.61 1.39 0.08
CA ASP A 17 -18.97 2.78 0.37
C ASP A 17 -17.91 3.76 -0.11
N SER A 18 -16.63 3.43 0.10
CA SER A 18 -15.54 4.29 -0.34
C SER A 18 -15.46 4.40 -1.86
N VAL A 19 -15.64 3.30 -2.59
CA VAL A 19 -15.68 3.32 -4.06
C VAL A 19 -16.78 4.27 -4.55
N ARG A 20 -17.97 4.23 -3.93
CA ARG A 20 -19.05 5.16 -4.29
C ARG A 20 -18.67 6.62 -4.05
N ILE A 21 -18.01 6.91 -2.93
CA ILE A 21 -17.54 8.27 -2.63
C ILE A 21 -16.58 8.77 -3.71
N TYR A 22 -15.59 7.96 -4.07
CA TYR A 22 -14.64 8.34 -5.10
C TYR A 22 -15.30 8.49 -6.47
N ALA A 23 -16.26 7.62 -6.80
CA ALA A 23 -16.98 7.71 -8.06
C ALA A 23 -17.91 8.95 -8.09
N ASP A 24 -18.72 9.13 -7.07
CA ASP A 24 -19.77 10.15 -7.07
C ASP A 24 -19.24 11.57 -6.89
N LEU A 25 -18.22 11.72 -6.04
CA LEU A 25 -17.68 13.06 -5.74
C LEU A 25 -16.48 13.42 -6.60
N LEU A 26 -15.63 12.47 -6.93
CA LEU A 26 -14.38 12.72 -7.66
C LEU A 26 -14.40 12.20 -9.09
N GLY A 27 -15.48 11.54 -9.50
CA GLY A 27 -15.60 11.04 -10.87
C GLY A 27 -14.74 9.84 -11.20
N ALA A 28 -14.31 9.07 -10.21
CA ALA A 28 -13.48 7.88 -10.45
C ALA A 28 -14.28 6.85 -11.26
N THR A 29 -13.66 6.32 -12.33
CA THR A 29 -14.30 5.36 -13.24
C THR A 29 -13.53 4.05 -13.35
N ARG A 30 -12.37 3.93 -12.68
CA ARG A 30 -11.45 2.82 -12.87
C ARG A 30 -11.18 2.07 -11.57
N ALA A 31 -12.23 1.76 -10.84
CA ALA A 31 -12.14 0.89 -9.67
C ALA A 31 -12.08 -0.56 -10.13
N HIS A 32 -11.06 -1.28 -9.66
CA HIS A 32 -10.93 -2.73 -9.92
C HIS A 32 -11.82 -3.53 -8.99
N GLU A 33 -12.06 -4.79 -9.33
CA GLU A 33 -12.75 -5.70 -8.43
C GLU A 33 -11.96 -5.90 -7.14
N PRO A 34 -12.62 -5.85 -5.97
CA PRO A 34 -11.96 -6.15 -4.71
C PRO A 34 -11.46 -7.60 -4.65
N PHE A 35 -10.38 -7.81 -3.94
CA PHE A 35 -9.86 -9.16 -3.71
C PHE A 35 -9.34 -9.30 -2.28
N ASP A 36 -9.32 -10.54 -1.80
CA ASP A 36 -8.85 -10.85 -0.46
C ASP A 36 -7.35 -11.09 -0.46
N LEU A 37 -6.67 -10.56 0.55
CA LEU A 37 -5.26 -10.77 0.80
C LEU A 37 -5.10 -11.30 2.24
N PRO A 38 -5.41 -12.60 2.46
CA PRO A 38 -5.49 -13.16 3.82
C PRO A 38 -4.16 -13.09 4.59
N ALA A 39 -3.03 -13.21 3.89
CA ALA A 39 -1.72 -13.14 4.53
C ALA A 39 -1.48 -11.79 5.22
N GLN A 40 -2.14 -10.73 4.78
CA GLN A 40 -2.04 -9.39 5.36
C GLN A 40 -3.31 -8.99 6.13
N GLY A 41 -4.31 -9.85 6.16
CA GLY A 41 -5.55 -9.61 6.89
C GLY A 41 -6.40 -8.48 6.33
N VAL A 42 -6.35 -8.27 5.02
CA VAL A 42 -7.10 -7.19 4.36
C VAL A 42 -7.80 -7.66 3.10
N ARG A 43 -8.91 -7.00 2.80
CA ARG A 43 -9.50 -6.98 1.47
C ARG A 43 -9.04 -5.70 0.78
N VAL A 44 -8.72 -5.78 -0.50
CA VAL A 44 -8.08 -4.70 -1.25
C VAL A 44 -8.91 -4.33 -2.46
N CYS A 45 -9.01 -3.02 -2.75
CA CYS A 45 -9.58 -2.52 -3.98
C CYS A 45 -8.73 -1.39 -4.52
N PHE A 46 -8.22 -1.53 -5.73
CA PHE A 46 -7.45 -0.47 -6.39
C PHE A 46 -8.35 0.43 -7.23
N ILE A 47 -8.09 1.73 -7.15
CA ILE A 47 -8.69 2.73 -8.04
C ILE A 47 -7.54 3.35 -8.84
N ASP A 48 -7.58 3.23 -10.15
CA ASP A 48 -6.56 3.79 -11.02
C ASP A 48 -6.72 5.29 -11.16
N LEU A 49 -5.60 6.00 -11.05
CA LEU A 49 -5.46 7.43 -11.33
C LEU A 49 -4.53 7.58 -12.54
N PRO A 50 -4.50 8.76 -13.17
CA PRO A 50 -3.59 8.99 -14.31
C PRO A 50 -2.11 8.73 -14.00
N ASN A 51 -1.69 8.90 -12.75
CA ASN A 51 -0.27 8.88 -12.36
C ASN A 51 0.06 7.89 -11.25
N SER A 52 -0.92 7.26 -10.63
CA SER A 52 -0.72 6.32 -9.51
C SER A 52 -2.01 5.56 -9.24
N GLN A 53 -2.18 5.04 -8.02
CA GLN A 53 -3.40 4.36 -7.59
C GLN A 53 -3.77 4.77 -6.18
N ILE A 54 -5.05 4.69 -5.85
CA ILE A 54 -5.53 4.60 -4.48
C ILE A 54 -5.73 3.12 -4.17
N GLU A 55 -5.20 2.67 -3.05
CA GLU A 55 -5.45 1.33 -2.54
C GLU A 55 -6.39 1.42 -1.34
N LEU A 56 -7.65 1.02 -1.55
CA LEU A 56 -8.59 0.91 -0.45
C LEU A 56 -8.37 -0.42 0.25
N ILE A 57 -8.26 -0.39 1.58
CA ILE A 57 -8.10 -1.60 2.38
C ILE A 57 -9.15 -1.63 3.48
N GLU A 58 -9.81 -2.77 3.63
CA GLU A 58 -10.73 -3.02 4.74
C GLU A 58 -10.32 -4.28 5.51
N PRO A 59 -10.72 -4.41 6.78
CA PRO A 59 -10.32 -5.58 7.56
C PRO A 59 -10.84 -6.88 6.96
N LEU A 60 -9.98 -7.90 6.95
CA LEU A 60 -10.36 -9.26 6.62
C LEU A 60 -10.04 -10.13 7.83
N GLY A 61 -11.07 -10.64 8.48
CA GLY A 61 -10.93 -11.44 9.70
C GLY A 61 -10.79 -10.59 10.96
N ASP A 62 -10.98 -11.27 12.11
CA ASP A 62 -10.98 -10.60 13.41
C ASP A 62 -9.58 -10.14 13.85
N ASP A 63 -8.53 -10.75 13.30
CA ASP A 63 -7.14 -10.45 13.64
C ASP A 63 -6.50 -9.41 12.72
N SER A 64 -7.28 -8.77 11.86
CA SER A 64 -6.73 -7.81 10.92
C SER A 64 -6.04 -6.64 11.63
N PRO A 65 -4.82 -6.26 11.20
CA PRO A 65 -4.14 -5.10 11.78
C PRO A 65 -4.86 -3.78 11.50
N ILE A 66 -5.78 -3.74 10.53
CA ILE A 66 -6.54 -2.54 10.20
C ILE A 66 -7.59 -2.21 11.27
N HIS A 67 -8.03 -3.18 12.07
CA HIS A 67 -8.98 -2.90 13.17
C HIS A 67 -8.44 -1.86 14.14
N GLY A 68 -7.16 -1.92 14.49
CA GLY A 68 -6.55 -0.94 15.38
C GLY A 68 -6.56 0.48 14.80
N PHE A 69 -6.29 0.60 13.50
CA PHE A 69 -6.37 1.89 12.81
C PHE A 69 -7.80 2.43 12.81
N LEU A 70 -8.78 1.60 12.46
CA LEU A 70 -10.18 2.01 12.38
C LEU A 70 -10.78 2.33 13.75
N ALA A 71 -10.28 1.72 14.82
CA ALA A 71 -10.71 2.08 16.17
C ALA A 71 -10.40 3.54 16.49
N LYS A 72 -9.30 4.06 15.99
CA LYS A 72 -8.88 5.46 16.14
C LYS A 72 -9.43 6.37 15.05
N ASN A 73 -9.82 5.79 13.91
CA ASN A 73 -10.31 6.51 12.73
C ASN A 73 -11.55 5.79 12.21
N PRO A 74 -12.71 5.92 12.89
CA PRO A 74 -13.88 5.08 12.58
C PRO A 74 -14.44 5.24 11.16
N LYS A 75 -14.19 6.39 10.53
CA LYS A 75 -14.63 6.64 9.15
C LYS A 75 -13.57 6.25 8.12
N GLY A 76 -12.42 5.74 8.58
CA GLY A 76 -11.27 5.46 7.73
C GLY A 76 -10.31 6.63 7.65
N GLY A 77 -9.32 6.51 6.79
CA GLY A 77 -8.33 7.55 6.58
C GLY A 77 -7.10 7.05 5.86
N GLN A 78 -6.20 7.97 5.55
CA GLN A 78 -4.95 7.65 4.90
C GLN A 78 -4.10 6.78 5.83
N HIS A 79 -3.63 5.64 5.31
CA HIS A 79 -2.94 4.63 6.11
C HIS A 79 -1.45 4.57 5.81
N HIS A 80 -1.08 4.57 4.53
CA HIS A 80 0.32 4.50 4.12
C HIS A 80 0.50 5.07 2.73
N ILE A 81 1.77 5.31 2.36
CA ILE A 81 2.17 5.62 0.98
C ILE A 81 3.19 4.59 0.53
N CYS A 82 3.16 4.24 -0.74
CA CYS A 82 4.03 3.20 -1.31
C CYS A 82 4.88 3.75 -2.43
N PHE A 83 6.19 3.57 -2.30
CA PHE A 83 7.16 3.91 -3.34
C PHE A 83 7.76 2.64 -3.95
N GLU A 84 8.07 2.71 -5.24
CA GLU A 84 8.75 1.62 -5.93
C GLU A 84 10.26 1.73 -5.77
N VAL A 85 10.92 0.57 -5.69
CA VAL A 85 12.38 0.45 -5.72
C VAL A 85 12.75 -0.65 -6.71
N GLU A 86 13.95 -0.57 -7.29
CA GLU A 86 14.38 -1.58 -8.28
C GLU A 86 14.71 -2.92 -7.62
N ASP A 87 15.35 -2.90 -6.44
CA ASP A 87 15.81 -4.08 -5.72
C ASP A 87 15.46 -3.92 -4.25
N ILE A 88 14.48 -4.70 -3.79
CA ILE A 88 13.96 -4.57 -2.42
C ILE A 88 15.01 -4.95 -1.36
N LEU A 89 15.85 -5.94 -1.64
CA LEU A 89 16.88 -6.37 -0.69
C LEU A 89 18.00 -5.33 -0.58
N ALA A 90 18.42 -4.76 -1.69
CA ALA A 90 19.41 -3.68 -1.69
C ALA A 90 18.87 -2.43 -0.97
N ALA A 91 17.62 -2.09 -1.20
CA ALA A 91 16.96 -0.98 -0.51
C ALA A 91 16.90 -1.22 1.00
N ARG A 92 16.50 -2.42 1.42
CA ARG A 92 16.47 -2.81 2.83
C ARG A 92 17.81 -2.64 3.49
N ASP A 93 18.86 -3.18 2.88
CA ASP A 93 20.21 -3.18 3.46
C ASP A 93 20.75 -1.74 3.56
N ASP A 94 20.52 -0.93 2.54
CA ASP A 94 20.91 0.49 2.55
C ASP A 94 20.20 1.27 3.66
N LEU A 95 18.90 1.05 3.81
CA LEU A 95 18.12 1.73 4.85
C LEU A 95 18.53 1.32 6.25
N ARG A 96 18.80 0.02 6.47
CA ARG A 96 19.32 -0.47 7.75
C ARG A 96 20.69 0.16 8.07
N ALA A 97 21.55 0.28 7.08
CA ALA A 97 22.86 0.90 7.26
C ALA A 97 22.74 2.38 7.65
N LYS A 98 21.66 3.04 7.23
CA LYS A 98 21.35 4.44 7.59
C LYS A 98 20.57 4.56 8.89
N GLY A 99 20.27 3.46 9.57
CA GLY A 99 19.61 3.46 10.88
C GLY A 99 18.08 3.39 10.83
N ALA A 100 17.48 3.16 9.66
CA ALA A 100 16.03 3.00 9.56
C ALA A 100 15.58 1.64 10.08
N THR A 101 14.36 1.59 10.64
CA THR A 101 13.76 0.37 11.16
C THR A 101 12.79 -0.22 10.15
N ILE A 102 13.09 -1.45 9.73
CA ILE A 102 12.17 -2.24 8.90
C ILE A 102 11.20 -2.97 9.83
N LEU A 103 9.90 -2.82 9.57
CA LEU A 103 8.89 -3.48 10.38
C LEU A 103 8.85 -5.00 10.16
N GLY A 104 8.36 -5.73 11.16
CA GLY A 104 8.26 -7.18 11.12
C GLY A 104 9.62 -7.87 11.22
N THR A 105 9.78 -8.98 10.49
CA THR A 105 11.02 -9.75 10.50
C THR A 105 12.14 -9.10 9.69
N GLY A 106 11.79 -8.12 8.85
CA GLY A 106 12.73 -7.54 7.88
C GLY A 106 12.89 -8.36 6.61
N GLU A 107 12.19 -9.49 6.50
CA GLU A 107 12.14 -10.25 5.26
C GLU A 107 11.00 -9.75 4.38
N PRO A 108 11.24 -9.55 3.08
CA PRO A 108 10.18 -9.11 2.16
C PRO A 108 9.03 -10.11 2.09
N ARG A 109 7.82 -9.59 1.93
CA ARG A 109 6.61 -10.39 1.69
C ARG A 109 6.03 -9.98 0.35
N ILE A 110 5.22 -10.86 -0.24
CA ILE A 110 4.51 -10.52 -1.48
C ILE A 110 3.32 -9.65 -1.13
N GLY A 111 3.26 -8.47 -1.73
CA GLY A 111 2.17 -7.51 -1.53
C GLY A 111 1.04 -7.66 -2.53
N ALA A 112 0.12 -6.68 -2.51
CA ALA A 112 -1.09 -6.71 -3.32
C ALA A 112 -0.83 -6.69 -4.82
N HIS A 113 0.29 -6.14 -5.26
CA HIS A 113 0.70 -6.12 -6.67
C HIS A 113 1.48 -7.36 -7.10
N GLY A 114 1.67 -8.34 -6.21
CA GLY A 114 2.38 -9.56 -6.53
C GLY A 114 3.90 -9.43 -6.52
N THR A 115 4.45 -8.37 -6.00
CA THR A 115 5.89 -8.14 -5.87
C THR A 115 6.32 -8.05 -4.41
N PRO A 116 7.62 -8.26 -4.10
CA PRO A 116 8.10 -8.14 -2.72
C PRO A 116 7.93 -6.74 -2.15
N ILE A 117 7.50 -6.67 -0.89
CA ILE A 117 7.30 -5.41 -0.17
C ILE A 117 7.96 -5.44 1.19
N LEU A 118 8.23 -4.23 1.72
CA LEU A 118 8.66 -3.97 3.09
C LEU A 118 7.97 -2.71 3.60
N PHE A 119 7.83 -2.60 4.92
CA PHE A 119 7.32 -1.39 5.57
C PHE A 119 8.41 -0.77 6.45
N LEU A 120 8.51 0.56 6.42
CA LEU A 120 9.39 1.34 7.28
C LEU A 120 8.61 1.92 8.45
N HIS A 121 9.21 1.90 9.64
CA HIS A 121 8.56 2.44 10.83
C HIS A 121 8.34 3.95 10.67
N PRO A 122 7.15 4.46 11.02
CA PRO A 122 6.84 5.89 10.91
C PRO A 122 7.80 6.81 11.66
N LYS A 123 8.41 6.34 12.76
CA LYS A 123 9.37 7.16 13.54
C LYS A 123 10.55 7.63 12.71
N ASP A 124 10.94 6.86 11.68
CA ASP A 124 12.07 7.18 10.83
C ASP A 124 11.66 7.95 9.56
N MET A 125 10.34 8.10 9.35
CA MET A 125 9.77 8.63 8.13
C MET A 125 8.88 9.86 8.37
N GLY A 126 9.20 10.62 9.42
CA GLY A 126 8.44 11.83 9.71
C GLY A 126 6.98 11.58 10.12
N GLY A 127 6.69 10.42 10.69
CA GLY A 127 5.34 10.06 11.13
C GLY A 127 4.50 9.35 10.08
N VAL A 128 5.08 9.04 8.91
CA VAL A 128 4.36 8.38 7.82
C VAL A 128 4.74 6.91 7.74
N LEU A 129 3.74 6.03 7.69
CA LEU A 129 3.98 4.61 7.39
C LEU A 129 4.30 4.51 5.90
N VAL A 130 5.52 4.11 5.58
CA VAL A 130 6.00 3.99 4.20
C VAL A 130 6.14 2.53 3.82
N GLU A 131 5.51 2.16 2.71
CA GLU A 131 5.70 0.88 2.05
C GLU A 131 6.70 1.04 0.91
N LEU A 132 7.62 0.09 0.78
CA LEU A 132 8.46 -0.04 -0.41
C LEU A 132 8.05 -1.30 -1.14
N MET A 133 7.90 -1.20 -2.46
CA MET A 133 7.63 -2.37 -3.29
C MET A 133 8.65 -2.45 -4.41
N GLU A 134 9.04 -3.68 -4.75
CA GLU A 134 9.90 -3.88 -5.90
C GLU A 134 9.10 -3.60 -7.16
N THR A 135 9.66 -2.80 -8.06
CA THR A 135 8.99 -2.43 -9.31
C THR A 135 8.62 -3.68 -10.08
N PRO A 136 7.32 -3.85 -10.47
CA PRO A 136 6.94 -4.99 -11.29
C PRO A 136 7.64 -4.96 -12.64
N GLN A 137 8.21 -6.08 -13.07
CA GLN A 137 8.91 -6.14 -14.35
C GLN A 137 8.00 -5.83 -15.54
N ASN A 138 6.73 -6.22 -15.45
CA ASN A 138 5.75 -5.91 -16.49
C ASN A 138 5.48 -4.41 -16.63
N ALA A 139 5.53 -3.65 -15.51
CA ALA A 139 5.35 -2.21 -15.54
C ALA A 139 6.51 -1.51 -16.24
N VAL A 140 7.74 -1.99 -16.07
CA VAL A 140 8.92 -1.46 -16.75
C VAL A 140 8.78 -1.67 -18.27
N GLY A 141 8.32 -2.85 -18.68
CA GLY A 141 8.07 -3.14 -20.10
C GLY A 141 6.96 -2.26 -20.70
N MET A 142 5.94 -1.95 -19.91
CA MET A 142 4.85 -1.08 -20.36
C MET A 142 5.29 0.38 -20.52
N GLU A 143 6.18 0.85 -19.67
CA GLU A 143 6.70 2.23 -19.74
C GLU A 143 7.58 2.45 -20.98
N ALA A 144 8.12 1.40 -21.56
CA ALA A 144 8.93 1.46 -22.77
C ALA A 144 8.09 1.69 -24.04
N HIS A 145 6.80 1.60 -23.93
CA HIS A 145 5.86 1.81 -25.03
C HIS A 145 5.18 3.17 -24.91
#